data_352bc6c332ce6d07951577a8757b751e
#
_entry.id   352bc6c332ce6d07951577a8757b751e
#
_cell.length_a   1.000
_cell.length_b   1.000
_cell.length_c   1.000
_cell.angle_alpha   90.00
_cell.angle_beta   90.00
_cell.angle_gamma   90.00
#
_symmetry.space_group_name_H-M   'P 1'
#
loop_
_entity.id
_entity.type
_entity.pdbx_description
1 polymer ?
#
loop_
_entity_poly.entity_id
_entity_poly.type
_entity_poly.pdbx_seq_one_letter_code
_entity_poly.pdbx_strand_id
1 'polypeptide(L)'
;MQYHGGDIYRNQIRLDFSVNTNPLGMPDPVKEALHQAVEEAENYPDIRAQALSAAVTEQLQVQKEQLVFGNGASELFHAVLHAIKPSKILIPVPSFLGYEEAAKAIDGEVIFYEMKKEEKFCLTNRILDVLDENISLVFLANPNNPVGNLVEPELIFQIAEKCRQCDITLVLDECFMELTGKEQTYSFLKRLDEFPNVVVIRAFTKLYAIPGVRLGYLVCEQNLAEKIRLQLPEWNLSVFAQRAGVAAIKEQEYIVRAVVCIQTQRQFLLEELQAAGCSVFDSDADYLLFYSEMPLYELFLQRGILIRDCSNFRGLQRGYYRIAVKSEEQNRMFAEVLREIHENAQAAERIDLMKEKSEERNDRVKGQECIGKTGATAQLVHKTGAVEFVLPGDIEGRSFAIITKELAERGIVIPEEQEPVTKRVIHTSADFGYADTLTFSENAVAVAKSLIRNGADIVTDTNMALSGINKKVLETYGGMAHCFMADEEVAKEAKERRVTRAVISMEHAAKLDKPVVFAVGNAPTALIRLYELISDGIYRPAFIIGVPVGFVNVEVAKEMILHTDVP
;
A
#
# COMPACT_ATOMS: atom_id res chain seq x y z
N MET A 1 2.73 4.87 -7.44
CA MET A 1 3.27 3.54 -7.10
C MET A 1 2.12 2.69 -6.58
N GLN A 2 1.91 1.50 -7.13
CA GLN A 2 0.96 0.55 -6.54
C GLN A 2 1.59 0.00 -5.26
N TYR A 3 0.92 0.18 -4.11
CA TYR A 3 1.43 -0.33 -2.84
C TYR A 3 1.08 -1.81 -2.73
N HIS A 4 2.11 -2.67 -2.57
CA HIS A 4 1.94 -4.05 -2.11
C HIS A 4 1.85 -4.08 -0.57
N GLY A 5 1.42 -5.20 0.01
CA GLY A 5 1.56 -5.43 1.46
C GLY A 5 3.04 -5.48 1.87
N GLY A 6 3.31 -5.39 3.18
CA GLY A 6 4.67 -5.49 3.73
C GLY A 6 5.44 -4.17 3.81
N ASP A 7 4.78 -3.02 3.75
CA ASP A 7 5.43 -1.72 3.93
C ASP A 7 5.66 -1.41 5.42
N ILE A 8 6.48 -2.23 6.06
CA ILE A 8 6.89 -2.09 7.46
C ILE A 8 8.01 -1.07 7.65
N TYR A 9 8.58 -0.54 6.55
CA TYR A 9 9.74 0.36 6.60
C TYR A 9 9.34 1.83 6.74
N ARG A 10 8.09 2.18 6.43
CA ARG A 10 7.59 3.57 6.47
C ARG A 10 6.68 3.86 7.65
N ASN A 11 6.28 2.83 8.39
CA ASN A 11 5.36 2.93 9.51
C ASN A 11 5.90 2.19 10.73
N GLN A 12 5.59 2.68 11.92
CA GLN A 12 5.88 1.95 13.17
C GLN A 12 4.89 0.79 13.34
N ILE A 13 5.23 -0.36 12.79
CA ILE A 13 4.36 -1.55 12.77
C ILE A 13 4.80 -2.53 13.85
N ARG A 14 3.88 -2.94 14.72
CA ARG A 14 4.06 -4.02 15.69
C ARG A 14 3.56 -5.37 15.17
N LEU A 15 2.53 -5.36 14.28
CA LEU A 15 1.94 -6.56 13.69
C LEU A 15 1.67 -6.33 12.20
N ASP A 16 2.17 -7.21 11.33
CA ASP A 16 1.92 -7.15 9.88
C ASP A 16 0.99 -8.28 9.43
N PHE A 17 -0.27 -7.93 9.18
CA PHE A 17 -1.29 -8.79 8.58
C PHE A 17 -1.45 -8.57 7.07
N SER A 18 -0.67 -7.67 6.48
CA SER A 18 -0.76 -7.34 5.04
C SER A 18 -0.03 -8.36 4.15
N VAL A 19 0.91 -9.14 4.71
CA VAL A 19 1.70 -10.14 4.01
C VAL A 19 1.29 -11.54 4.40
N ASN A 20 0.87 -12.32 3.41
CA ASN A 20 0.47 -13.71 3.57
C ASN A 20 1.72 -14.60 3.59
N THR A 21 2.06 -15.13 4.72
CA THR A 21 3.17 -16.07 4.94
C THR A 21 2.78 -17.05 6.02
N ASN A 22 3.34 -18.24 5.97
CA ASN A 22 3.08 -19.29 6.93
C ASN A 22 3.15 -18.77 8.38
N PRO A 23 2.08 -18.95 9.18
CA PRO A 23 1.98 -18.43 10.54
C PRO A 23 3.00 -19.03 11.53
N LEU A 24 3.60 -20.18 11.21
CA LEU A 24 4.60 -20.83 12.05
C LEU A 24 5.99 -20.17 11.95
N GLY A 25 6.17 -19.22 11.00
CA GLY A 25 7.44 -18.56 10.75
C GLY A 25 8.45 -19.47 10.03
N MET A 26 9.70 -19.02 9.89
CA MET A 26 10.75 -19.77 9.20
C MET A 26 11.15 -21.02 10.01
N PRO A 27 11.20 -22.24 9.39
CA PRO A 27 11.66 -23.46 10.05
C PRO A 27 13.11 -23.33 10.54
N ASP A 28 13.43 -23.91 11.70
CA ASP A 28 14.78 -23.84 12.28
C ASP A 28 15.86 -24.46 11.37
N PRO A 29 15.64 -25.61 10.69
CA PRO A 29 16.63 -26.14 9.74
C PRO A 29 16.93 -25.17 8.57
N VAL A 30 15.93 -24.35 8.17
CA VAL A 30 16.12 -23.33 7.13
C VAL A 30 16.96 -22.15 7.66
N LYS A 31 16.72 -21.72 8.90
CA LYS A 31 17.55 -20.69 9.55
C LYS A 31 19.00 -21.14 9.66
N GLU A 32 19.23 -22.37 10.09
CA GLU A 32 20.56 -22.95 10.20
C GLU A 32 21.26 -23.02 8.84
N ALA A 33 20.57 -23.47 7.79
CA ALA A 33 21.11 -23.50 6.44
C ALA A 33 21.49 -22.11 5.92
N LEU A 34 20.71 -21.07 6.27
CA LEU A 34 21.02 -19.69 5.92
C LEU A 34 22.26 -19.18 6.67
N HIS A 35 22.41 -19.50 7.96
CA HIS A 35 23.61 -19.16 8.71
C HIS A 35 24.87 -19.82 8.13
N GLN A 36 24.79 -21.08 7.76
CA GLN A 36 25.91 -21.81 7.12
C GLN A 36 26.23 -21.24 5.72
N ALA A 37 25.23 -20.79 4.98
CA ALA A 37 25.42 -20.20 3.65
C ALA A 37 26.21 -18.89 3.67
N VAL A 38 26.36 -18.22 4.82
CA VAL A 38 27.22 -17.02 4.96
C VAL A 38 28.67 -17.36 4.64
N GLU A 39 29.17 -18.53 5.09
CA GLU A 39 30.54 -18.98 4.85
C GLU A 39 30.82 -19.29 3.36
N GLU A 40 29.77 -19.51 2.58
CA GLU A 40 29.86 -19.80 1.15
C GLU A 40 29.66 -18.55 0.27
N ALA A 41 29.26 -17.43 0.87
CA ALA A 41 28.85 -16.22 0.15
C ALA A 41 29.98 -15.53 -0.65
N GLU A 42 31.24 -15.87 -0.39
CA GLU A 42 32.40 -15.40 -1.17
C GLU A 42 32.54 -16.11 -2.54
N ASN A 43 31.80 -17.20 -2.75
CA ASN A 43 31.82 -17.96 -4.00
C ASN A 43 30.53 -17.74 -4.81
N TYR A 44 30.65 -17.84 -6.15
CA TYR A 44 29.46 -17.92 -6.98
C TYR A 44 28.64 -19.18 -6.61
N PRO A 45 27.30 -19.08 -6.56
CA PRO A 45 26.45 -20.23 -6.33
C PRO A 45 26.53 -21.25 -7.49
N ASP A 46 26.09 -22.48 -7.26
CA ASP A 46 25.96 -23.46 -8.34
C ASP A 46 24.98 -22.94 -9.41
N ILE A 47 25.50 -22.66 -10.60
CA ILE A 47 24.72 -22.12 -11.72
C ILE A 47 23.53 -23.02 -12.14
N ARG A 48 23.62 -24.32 -11.85
CA ARG A 48 22.58 -25.30 -12.16
C ARG A 48 21.71 -25.64 -10.94
N ALA A 49 22.03 -25.11 -9.76
CA ALA A 49 21.35 -25.40 -8.50
C ALA A 49 21.10 -26.91 -8.32
N GLN A 50 22.12 -27.75 -8.58
CA GLN A 50 21.96 -29.21 -8.72
C GLN A 50 21.38 -29.86 -7.44
N ALA A 51 21.87 -29.47 -6.27
CA ALA A 51 21.38 -30.01 -4.99
C ALA A 51 19.91 -29.65 -4.77
N LEU A 52 19.52 -28.41 -5.05
CA LEU A 52 18.13 -27.95 -4.95
C LEU A 52 17.26 -28.66 -5.99
N SER A 53 17.73 -28.75 -7.24
CA SER A 53 17.01 -29.44 -8.31
C SER A 53 16.76 -30.91 -7.95
N ALA A 54 17.76 -31.64 -7.46
CA ALA A 54 17.60 -33.02 -7.04
C ALA A 54 16.56 -33.16 -5.92
N ALA A 55 16.64 -32.31 -4.89
CA ALA A 55 15.69 -32.35 -3.76
C ALA A 55 14.25 -32.03 -4.17
N VAL A 56 14.05 -31.04 -5.06
CA VAL A 56 12.70 -30.67 -5.53
C VAL A 56 12.13 -31.73 -6.48
N THR A 57 12.93 -32.27 -7.42
CA THR A 57 12.46 -33.31 -8.34
C THR A 57 12.11 -34.62 -7.62
N GLU A 58 12.86 -34.99 -6.59
CA GLU A 58 12.55 -36.13 -5.74
C GLU A 58 11.22 -35.95 -5.00
N GLN A 59 11.00 -34.76 -4.41
CA GLN A 59 9.78 -34.46 -3.66
C GLN A 59 8.54 -34.38 -4.54
N LEU A 60 8.64 -33.73 -5.70
CA LEU A 60 7.51 -33.50 -6.61
C LEU A 60 7.30 -34.64 -7.61
N GLN A 61 8.27 -35.55 -7.74
CA GLN A 61 8.28 -36.64 -8.72
C GLN A 61 8.15 -36.15 -10.16
N VAL A 62 8.85 -35.06 -10.50
CA VAL A 62 8.93 -34.46 -11.84
C VAL A 62 10.34 -34.63 -12.40
N GLN A 63 10.48 -34.48 -13.73
CA GLN A 63 11.79 -34.54 -14.38
C GLN A 63 12.55 -33.22 -14.18
N LYS A 64 13.86 -33.30 -14.08
CA LYS A 64 14.73 -32.13 -13.91
C LYS A 64 14.60 -31.14 -15.06
N GLU A 65 14.40 -31.63 -16.25
CA GLU A 65 14.25 -30.87 -17.48
C GLU A 65 12.99 -30.01 -17.49
N GLN A 66 11.94 -30.41 -16.77
CA GLN A 66 10.67 -29.69 -16.61
C GLN A 66 10.75 -28.56 -15.59
N LEU A 67 11.80 -28.53 -14.73
CA LEU A 67 11.90 -27.65 -13.58
C LEU A 67 12.75 -26.40 -13.88
N VAL A 68 12.24 -25.20 -13.56
CA VAL A 68 12.96 -23.93 -13.68
C VAL A 68 12.83 -23.17 -12.37
N PHE A 69 13.96 -22.69 -11.82
CA PHE A 69 13.98 -21.86 -10.61
C PHE A 69 14.06 -20.38 -10.94
N GLY A 70 13.46 -19.56 -10.09
CA GLY A 70 13.50 -18.11 -10.16
C GLY A 70 13.70 -17.43 -8.81
N ASN A 71 14.12 -16.17 -8.86
CA ASN A 71 14.26 -15.29 -7.70
C ASN A 71 12.87 -14.86 -7.17
N GLY A 72 12.11 -15.86 -6.67
CA GLY A 72 10.69 -15.80 -6.37
C GLY A 72 9.82 -16.00 -7.62
N ALA A 73 8.52 -16.21 -7.42
CA ALA A 73 7.56 -16.41 -8.52
C ALA A 73 7.48 -15.19 -9.48
N SER A 74 7.71 -13.99 -8.97
CA SER A 74 7.64 -12.76 -9.79
C SER A 74 8.63 -12.78 -10.96
N GLU A 75 9.87 -13.23 -10.76
CA GLU A 75 10.83 -13.38 -11.85
C GLU A 75 10.35 -14.40 -12.90
N LEU A 76 9.70 -15.47 -12.44
CA LEU A 76 9.17 -16.51 -13.33
C LEU A 76 8.01 -16.00 -14.19
N PHE A 77 7.13 -15.13 -13.68
CA PHE A 77 6.09 -14.50 -14.51
C PHE A 77 6.70 -13.73 -15.68
N HIS A 78 7.74 -12.93 -15.43
CA HIS A 78 8.47 -12.23 -16.48
C HIS A 78 9.15 -13.18 -17.44
N ALA A 79 9.84 -14.21 -16.95
CA ALA A 79 10.54 -15.17 -17.79
C ALA A 79 9.59 -15.95 -18.73
N VAL A 80 8.42 -16.35 -18.23
CA VAL A 80 7.36 -16.99 -19.03
C VAL A 80 6.90 -16.06 -20.15
N LEU A 81 6.61 -14.81 -19.83
CA LEU A 81 6.14 -13.83 -20.81
C LEU A 81 7.21 -13.51 -21.87
N HIS A 82 8.46 -13.38 -21.48
CA HIS A 82 9.57 -13.19 -22.43
C HIS A 82 9.81 -14.41 -23.33
N ALA A 83 9.60 -15.63 -22.81
CA ALA A 83 9.75 -16.86 -23.59
C ALA A 83 8.64 -17.05 -24.61
N ILE A 84 7.39 -16.75 -24.23
CA ILE A 84 6.18 -16.98 -25.04
C ILE A 84 5.92 -15.80 -25.97
N LYS A 85 6.15 -14.55 -25.50
CA LYS A 85 5.84 -13.29 -26.18
C LYS A 85 4.36 -13.24 -26.63
N PRO A 86 3.42 -13.41 -25.68
CA PRO A 86 2.01 -13.48 -26.03
C PRO A 86 1.52 -12.15 -26.60
N SER A 87 0.69 -12.21 -27.64
CA SER A 87 0.04 -11.02 -28.21
C SER A 87 -1.07 -10.49 -27.29
N LYS A 88 -1.87 -11.41 -26.71
CA LYS A 88 -2.96 -11.07 -25.78
C LYS A 88 -2.93 -11.98 -24.57
N ILE A 89 -3.11 -11.37 -23.39
CA ILE A 89 -3.02 -12.01 -22.08
C ILE A 89 -4.35 -11.85 -21.37
N LEU A 90 -5.03 -12.93 -21.03
CA LEU A 90 -6.25 -12.92 -20.24
C LEU A 90 -5.92 -13.06 -18.75
N ILE A 91 -6.47 -12.17 -17.94
CA ILE A 91 -6.32 -12.19 -16.48
C ILE A 91 -7.71 -12.10 -15.83
N PRO A 92 -8.20 -13.15 -15.15
CA PRO A 92 -9.37 -13.04 -14.29
C PRO A 92 -9.10 -12.09 -13.13
N VAL A 93 -10.03 -11.17 -12.86
CA VAL A 93 -9.89 -10.17 -11.80
C VAL A 93 -11.12 -10.18 -10.87
N PRO A 94 -10.94 -9.90 -9.56
CA PRO A 94 -9.70 -9.44 -8.89
C PRO A 94 -8.64 -10.53 -8.82
N SER A 95 -7.38 -10.16 -9.04
CA SER A 95 -6.26 -11.09 -9.04
C SER A 95 -4.95 -10.38 -8.66
N PHE A 96 -3.86 -11.15 -8.51
CA PHE A 96 -2.56 -10.59 -8.14
C PHE A 96 -2.05 -9.60 -9.19
N LEU A 97 -1.70 -8.40 -8.74
CA LEU A 97 -1.30 -7.28 -9.60
C LEU A 97 -0.03 -7.55 -10.41
N GLY A 98 0.84 -8.43 -9.91
CA GLY A 98 2.11 -8.77 -10.57
C GLY A 98 1.96 -9.37 -11.96
N TYR A 99 0.81 -9.96 -12.32
CA TYR A 99 0.57 -10.46 -13.67
C TYR A 99 0.41 -9.32 -14.67
N GLU A 100 -0.39 -8.29 -14.30
CA GLU A 100 -0.54 -7.08 -15.12
C GLU A 100 0.78 -6.31 -15.24
N GLU A 101 1.55 -6.22 -14.16
CA GLU A 101 2.87 -5.57 -14.15
C GLU A 101 3.86 -6.29 -15.05
N ALA A 102 3.89 -7.62 -15.00
CA ALA A 102 4.73 -8.43 -15.87
C ALA A 102 4.31 -8.33 -17.35
N ALA A 103 3.00 -8.29 -17.62
CA ALA A 103 2.48 -8.10 -18.97
C ALA A 103 2.86 -6.73 -19.56
N LYS A 104 2.79 -5.66 -18.74
CA LYS A 104 3.25 -4.31 -19.14
C LYS A 104 4.73 -4.25 -19.49
N ALA A 105 5.56 -5.05 -18.83
CA ALA A 105 7.00 -5.06 -19.08
C ALA A 105 7.38 -5.59 -20.49
N ILE A 106 6.45 -6.27 -21.18
CA ILE A 106 6.63 -6.75 -22.55
C ILE A 106 5.70 -6.04 -23.55
N ASP A 107 5.08 -4.93 -23.16
CA ASP A 107 4.06 -4.21 -23.93
C ASP A 107 2.89 -5.13 -24.39
N GLY A 108 2.57 -6.17 -23.60
CA GLY A 108 1.52 -7.13 -23.88
C GLY A 108 0.12 -6.55 -23.73
N GLU A 109 -0.79 -6.84 -24.67
CA GLU A 109 -2.21 -6.46 -24.56
C GLU A 109 -2.88 -7.31 -23.48
N VAL A 110 -3.44 -6.68 -22.43
CA VAL A 110 -4.12 -7.37 -21.33
C VAL A 110 -5.63 -7.25 -21.48
N ILE A 111 -6.31 -8.38 -21.43
CA ILE A 111 -7.76 -8.50 -21.37
C ILE A 111 -8.14 -8.97 -19.97
N PHE A 112 -9.10 -8.30 -19.35
CA PHE A 112 -9.59 -8.66 -18.01
C PHE A 112 -10.92 -9.41 -18.11
N TYR A 113 -10.99 -10.55 -17.40
CA TYR A 113 -12.24 -11.25 -17.16
C TYR A 113 -12.73 -10.91 -15.74
N GLU A 114 -13.84 -10.18 -15.64
CA GLU A 114 -14.36 -9.73 -14.35
C GLU A 114 -15.16 -10.83 -13.64
N MET A 115 -14.64 -11.32 -12.51
CA MET A 115 -15.37 -12.19 -11.59
C MET A 115 -16.34 -11.35 -10.77
N LYS A 116 -17.56 -11.86 -10.55
CA LYS A 116 -18.64 -11.08 -9.96
C LYS A 116 -18.69 -11.22 -8.43
N LYS A 117 -18.98 -10.10 -7.74
CA LYS A 117 -19.17 -10.07 -6.29
C LYS A 117 -20.33 -10.99 -5.85
N GLU A 118 -21.43 -11.01 -6.62
CA GLU A 118 -22.63 -11.83 -6.38
C GLU A 118 -22.29 -13.33 -6.40
N GLU A 119 -21.24 -13.71 -7.12
CA GLU A 119 -20.69 -15.07 -7.19
C GLU A 119 -19.47 -15.23 -6.25
N LYS A 120 -19.34 -14.32 -5.26
CA LYS A 120 -18.23 -14.31 -4.30
C LYS A 120 -16.85 -14.31 -4.96
N PHE A 121 -16.73 -13.71 -6.14
CA PHE A 121 -15.54 -13.72 -6.99
C PHE A 121 -15.01 -15.13 -7.33
N CYS A 122 -15.90 -16.13 -7.38
CA CYS A 122 -15.56 -17.45 -7.87
C CYS A 122 -15.48 -17.46 -9.39
N LEU A 123 -14.45 -18.16 -9.91
CA LEU A 123 -14.37 -18.41 -11.33
C LEU A 123 -15.44 -19.43 -11.75
N THR A 124 -16.14 -19.14 -12.83
CA THR A 124 -17.24 -19.99 -13.34
C THR A 124 -16.97 -20.46 -14.75
N ASN A 125 -17.74 -21.45 -15.22
CA ASN A 125 -17.62 -22.02 -16.57
C ASN A 125 -17.75 -20.98 -17.70
N ARG A 126 -18.31 -19.80 -17.42
CA ARG A 126 -18.38 -18.70 -18.39
C ARG A 126 -17.04 -18.20 -18.88
N ILE A 127 -15.94 -18.48 -18.18
CA ILE A 127 -14.60 -18.17 -18.67
C ILE A 127 -14.30 -18.93 -19.98
N LEU A 128 -14.88 -20.11 -20.18
CA LEU A 128 -14.68 -20.92 -21.39
C LEU A 128 -15.21 -20.23 -22.65
N ASP A 129 -16.21 -19.35 -22.50
CA ASP A 129 -16.82 -18.61 -23.61
C ASP A 129 -15.91 -17.49 -24.15
N VAL A 130 -14.96 -17.02 -23.32
CA VAL A 130 -14.02 -15.95 -23.72
C VAL A 130 -12.65 -16.47 -24.16
N LEU A 131 -12.42 -17.78 -24.05
CA LEU A 131 -11.18 -18.42 -24.51
C LEU A 131 -11.28 -18.74 -25.99
N ASP A 132 -10.58 -17.97 -26.82
CA ASP A 132 -10.54 -18.11 -28.26
C ASP A 132 -9.10 -17.97 -28.81
N GLU A 133 -8.93 -18.14 -30.13
CA GLU A 133 -7.65 -18.09 -30.84
C GLU A 133 -6.95 -16.71 -30.79
N ASN A 134 -7.63 -15.66 -30.33
CA ASN A 134 -7.05 -14.33 -30.18
C ASN A 134 -6.26 -14.19 -28.85
N ILE A 135 -6.46 -15.08 -27.88
CA ILE A 135 -5.74 -15.11 -26.62
C ILE A 135 -4.52 -16.01 -26.75
N SER A 136 -3.37 -15.55 -26.31
CA SER A 136 -2.12 -16.31 -26.37
C SER A 136 -1.71 -16.88 -25.01
N LEU A 137 -2.15 -16.24 -23.90
CA LEU A 137 -1.79 -16.66 -22.56
C LEU A 137 -2.91 -16.31 -21.57
N VAL A 138 -3.12 -17.20 -20.60
CA VAL A 138 -4.01 -16.97 -19.45
C VAL A 138 -3.20 -17.07 -18.16
N PHE A 139 -3.27 -16.08 -17.27
CA PHE A 139 -2.85 -16.21 -15.87
C PHE A 139 -4.04 -16.60 -15.00
N LEU A 140 -3.89 -17.62 -14.19
CA LEU A 140 -4.90 -18.08 -13.24
C LEU A 140 -4.26 -18.41 -11.90
N ALA A 141 -4.62 -17.66 -10.85
CA ALA A 141 -4.19 -17.95 -9.49
C ALA A 141 -5.09 -19.01 -8.85
N ASN A 142 -4.51 -20.04 -8.25
CA ASN A 142 -5.21 -21.12 -7.57
C ASN A 142 -4.46 -21.58 -6.30
N PRO A 143 -4.88 -21.16 -5.08
CA PRO A 143 -6.03 -20.29 -4.77
C PRO A 143 -5.84 -18.86 -5.25
N ASN A 144 -6.97 -18.17 -5.50
CA ASN A 144 -6.98 -16.80 -5.97
C ASN A 144 -6.49 -15.82 -4.90
N ASN A 145 -5.66 -14.87 -5.29
CA ASN A 145 -5.24 -13.74 -4.45
C ASN A 145 -5.77 -12.44 -5.07
N PRO A 146 -6.71 -11.70 -4.40
CA PRO A 146 -6.85 -11.59 -2.94
C PRO A 146 -7.97 -12.42 -2.28
N VAL A 147 -8.80 -13.16 -3.02
CA VAL A 147 -10.01 -13.79 -2.49
C VAL A 147 -9.71 -15.00 -1.59
N GLY A 148 -8.81 -15.87 -2.02
CA GLY A 148 -8.41 -17.06 -1.29
C GLY A 148 -9.15 -18.35 -1.70
N ASN A 149 -10.12 -18.26 -2.60
CA ASN A 149 -10.88 -19.42 -3.06
C ASN A 149 -10.10 -20.27 -4.07
N LEU A 150 -10.37 -21.55 -4.06
CA LEU A 150 -9.90 -22.52 -5.04
C LEU A 150 -10.84 -22.59 -6.23
N VAL A 151 -10.28 -22.87 -7.39
CA VAL A 151 -11.06 -23.20 -8.59
C VAL A 151 -11.30 -24.71 -8.60
N GLU A 152 -12.53 -25.12 -8.88
CA GLU A 152 -12.87 -26.54 -8.95
C GLU A 152 -11.99 -27.29 -9.95
N PRO A 153 -11.43 -28.46 -9.60
CA PRO A 153 -10.48 -29.19 -10.43
C PRO A 153 -11.00 -29.47 -11.85
N GLU A 154 -12.29 -29.80 -11.95
CA GLU A 154 -12.94 -30.07 -13.23
C GLU A 154 -12.96 -28.83 -14.14
N LEU A 155 -13.19 -27.64 -13.56
CA LEU A 155 -13.17 -26.39 -14.32
C LEU A 155 -11.73 -26.06 -14.78
N ILE A 156 -10.72 -26.24 -13.92
CA ILE A 156 -9.32 -26.04 -14.34
C ILE A 156 -8.96 -26.98 -15.50
N PHE A 157 -9.40 -28.23 -15.42
CA PHE A 157 -9.21 -29.20 -16.49
C PHE A 157 -9.86 -28.74 -17.79
N GLN A 158 -11.12 -28.29 -17.76
CA GLN A 158 -11.81 -27.77 -18.93
C GLN A 158 -11.13 -26.53 -19.52
N ILE A 159 -10.61 -25.63 -18.65
CA ILE A 159 -9.84 -24.45 -19.07
C ILE A 159 -8.54 -24.91 -19.77
N ALA A 160 -7.78 -25.84 -19.18
CA ALA A 160 -6.53 -26.34 -19.73
C ALA A 160 -6.73 -27.00 -21.11
N GLU A 161 -7.81 -27.79 -21.25
CA GLU A 161 -8.18 -28.43 -22.50
C GLU A 161 -8.63 -27.41 -23.55
N LYS A 162 -9.44 -26.42 -23.17
CA LYS A 162 -9.85 -25.34 -24.07
C LYS A 162 -8.64 -24.50 -24.53
N CYS A 163 -7.74 -24.18 -23.59
CA CYS A 163 -6.48 -23.50 -23.91
C CYS A 163 -5.63 -24.31 -24.89
N ARG A 164 -5.54 -25.64 -24.71
CA ARG A 164 -4.82 -26.53 -25.61
C ARG A 164 -5.40 -26.50 -27.05
N GLN A 165 -6.73 -26.50 -27.15
CA GLN A 165 -7.45 -26.46 -28.46
C GLN A 165 -7.24 -25.13 -29.20
N CYS A 166 -7.07 -24.03 -28.47
CA CYS A 166 -6.89 -22.68 -29.02
C CYS A 166 -5.42 -22.22 -29.06
N ASP A 167 -4.44 -23.11 -28.81
CA ASP A 167 -2.99 -22.80 -28.73
C ASP A 167 -2.65 -21.72 -27.70
N ILE A 168 -3.34 -21.74 -26.57
CA ILE A 168 -3.16 -20.81 -25.44
C ILE A 168 -2.26 -21.45 -24.39
N THR A 169 -1.25 -20.72 -23.89
CA THR A 169 -0.52 -21.13 -22.68
C THR A 169 -1.31 -20.78 -21.43
N LEU A 170 -1.55 -21.76 -20.56
CA LEU A 170 -2.17 -21.56 -19.27
C LEU A 170 -1.10 -21.52 -18.17
N VAL A 171 -0.98 -20.39 -17.47
CA VAL A 171 -0.10 -20.23 -16.32
C VAL A 171 -0.92 -20.31 -15.03
N LEU A 172 -0.72 -21.39 -14.29
CA LEU A 172 -1.35 -21.62 -12.98
C LEU A 172 -0.40 -21.17 -11.86
N ASP A 173 -0.78 -20.13 -11.15
CA ASP A 173 -0.06 -19.69 -9.96
C ASP A 173 -0.58 -20.44 -8.73
N GLU A 174 0.16 -21.44 -8.30
CA GLU A 174 -0.11 -22.28 -7.13
C GLU A 174 0.76 -21.89 -5.92
N CYS A 175 1.20 -20.63 -5.80
CA CYS A 175 2.10 -20.19 -4.72
C CYS A 175 1.54 -20.36 -3.30
N PHE A 176 0.25 -20.59 -3.16
CA PHE A 176 -0.42 -20.84 -1.86
C PHE A 176 -1.04 -22.23 -1.76
N MET A 177 -0.89 -23.08 -2.76
CA MET A 177 -1.61 -24.35 -2.89
C MET A 177 -1.36 -25.28 -1.70
N GLU A 178 -0.12 -25.47 -1.32
CA GLU A 178 0.25 -26.39 -0.23
C GLU A 178 -0.34 -25.95 1.12
N LEU A 179 -0.49 -24.62 1.34
CA LEU A 179 -1.05 -24.07 2.58
C LEU A 179 -2.57 -24.27 2.71
N THR A 180 -3.26 -24.66 1.63
CA THR A 180 -4.69 -24.99 1.67
C THR A 180 -4.98 -26.32 2.37
N GLY A 181 -4.02 -27.23 2.39
CA GLY A 181 -4.20 -28.63 2.79
C GLY A 181 -4.98 -29.47 1.78
N LYS A 182 -5.29 -28.91 0.60
CA LYS A 182 -6.06 -29.57 -0.47
C LYS A 182 -5.24 -29.86 -1.72
N GLU A 183 -3.92 -29.71 -1.66
CA GLU A 183 -2.99 -29.88 -2.76
C GLU A 183 -3.22 -31.18 -3.55
N GLN A 184 -3.45 -32.28 -2.84
CA GLN A 184 -3.62 -33.61 -3.46
C GLN A 184 -4.77 -33.65 -4.49
N THR A 185 -5.81 -32.83 -4.27
CA THR A 185 -7.02 -32.77 -5.10
C THR A 185 -6.98 -31.62 -6.09
N TYR A 186 -6.46 -30.44 -5.68
CA TYR A 186 -6.62 -29.19 -6.43
C TYR A 186 -5.38 -28.78 -7.22
N SER A 187 -4.19 -29.35 -6.95
CA SER A 187 -3.00 -29.04 -7.73
C SER A 187 -3.03 -29.71 -9.11
N PHE A 188 -2.60 -28.95 -10.11
CA PHE A 188 -2.50 -29.40 -11.50
C PHE A 188 -1.20 -30.19 -11.77
N LEU A 189 -0.23 -30.19 -10.87
CA LEU A 189 1.08 -30.84 -11.07
C LEU A 189 0.98 -32.30 -11.50
N LYS A 190 0.05 -33.08 -10.94
CA LYS A 190 -0.15 -34.50 -11.26
C LYS A 190 -0.65 -34.75 -12.70
N ARG A 191 -1.20 -33.73 -13.32
CA ARG A 191 -1.77 -33.79 -14.68
C ARG A 191 -0.91 -33.10 -15.73
N LEU A 192 0.21 -32.53 -15.30
CA LEU A 192 1.03 -31.66 -16.15
C LEU A 192 1.55 -32.38 -17.40
N ASP A 193 1.90 -33.65 -17.31
CA ASP A 193 2.38 -34.44 -18.45
C ASP A 193 1.31 -34.63 -19.54
N GLU A 194 0.02 -34.50 -19.21
CA GLU A 194 -1.08 -34.56 -20.16
C GLU A 194 -1.28 -33.24 -20.93
N PHE A 195 -0.74 -32.11 -20.39
CA PHE A 195 -1.01 -30.74 -20.84
C PHE A 195 0.28 -29.95 -21.10
N PRO A 196 0.93 -30.09 -22.25
CA PRO A 196 2.17 -29.39 -22.57
C PRO A 196 2.02 -27.86 -22.64
N ASN A 197 0.79 -27.35 -22.73
CA ASN A 197 0.46 -25.93 -22.73
C ASN A 197 0.29 -25.32 -21.34
N VAL A 198 0.48 -26.09 -20.27
CA VAL A 198 0.31 -25.62 -18.88
C VAL A 198 1.66 -25.40 -18.21
N VAL A 199 1.77 -24.27 -17.49
CA VAL A 199 2.89 -23.91 -16.63
C VAL A 199 2.36 -23.78 -15.22
N VAL A 200 2.88 -24.56 -14.26
CA VAL A 200 2.55 -24.42 -12.83
C VAL A 200 3.67 -23.70 -12.12
N ILE A 201 3.35 -22.59 -11.44
CA ILE A 201 4.33 -21.77 -10.69
C ILE A 201 4.06 -21.92 -9.20
N ARG A 202 5.11 -22.13 -8.40
CA ARG A 202 5.08 -22.22 -6.94
C ARG A 202 6.21 -21.43 -6.29
N ALA A 203 6.06 -21.15 -5.00
CA ALA A 203 7.04 -20.36 -4.28
C ALA A 203 7.31 -20.86 -2.86
N PHE A 204 8.57 -20.98 -2.51
CA PHE A 204 9.02 -21.23 -1.15
C PHE A 204 8.72 -20.05 -0.21
N THR A 205 8.61 -18.86 -0.77
CA THR A 205 8.46 -17.58 -0.02
C THR A 205 7.30 -17.59 0.97
N LYS A 206 6.18 -18.21 0.60
CA LYS A 206 4.96 -18.26 1.40
C LYS A 206 4.94 -19.50 2.30
N LEU A 207 5.18 -20.63 1.68
CA LEU A 207 5.13 -21.94 2.32
C LEU A 207 6.05 -22.06 3.54
N TYR A 208 7.28 -21.56 3.42
CA TYR A 208 8.29 -21.66 4.48
C TYR A 208 8.59 -20.30 5.17
N ALA A 209 7.74 -19.30 5.01
CA ALA A 209 7.89 -17.97 5.59
C ALA A 209 9.28 -17.33 5.32
N ILE A 210 9.79 -17.45 4.09
CA ILE A 210 11.10 -16.93 3.67
C ILE A 210 11.00 -15.90 2.52
N PRO A 211 10.12 -14.87 2.63
CA PRO A 211 9.94 -13.92 1.53
C PRO A 211 11.21 -13.12 1.19
N GLY A 212 12.11 -12.90 2.15
CA GLY A 212 13.38 -12.21 1.96
C GLY A 212 14.44 -13.04 1.22
N VAL A 213 14.32 -14.38 1.20
CA VAL A 213 15.27 -15.29 0.51
C VAL A 213 15.07 -15.29 -0.99
N ARG A 214 13.84 -15.03 -1.45
CA ARG A 214 13.49 -14.93 -2.87
C ARG A 214 13.72 -16.24 -3.64
N LEU A 215 12.90 -17.28 -3.39
CA LEU A 215 12.97 -18.55 -4.08
C LEU A 215 11.59 -18.97 -4.57
N GLY A 216 11.48 -19.30 -5.86
CA GLY A 216 10.33 -19.90 -6.50
C GLY A 216 10.76 -20.89 -7.58
N TYR A 217 9.81 -21.64 -8.08
CA TYR A 217 10.02 -22.56 -9.21
C TYR A 217 8.78 -22.67 -10.06
N LEU A 218 8.98 -23.10 -11.31
CA LEU A 218 7.90 -23.56 -12.16
C LEU A 218 8.19 -24.97 -12.69
N VAL A 219 7.12 -25.65 -13.04
CA VAL A 219 7.15 -26.93 -13.74
C VAL A 219 6.29 -26.83 -15.00
N CYS A 220 6.82 -27.26 -16.12
CA CYS A 220 6.11 -27.31 -17.40
C CYS A 220 6.75 -28.34 -18.35
N GLU A 221 6.24 -28.45 -19.58
CA GLU A 221 6.83 -29.28 -20.62
C GLU A 221 8.30 -28.88 -20.88
N GLN A 222 9.16 -29.88 -21.15
CA GLN A 222 10.62 -29.73 -21.24
C GLN A 222 11.09 -28.63 -22.20
N ASN A 223 10.54 -28.60 -23.43
CA ASN A 223 10.98 -27.60 -24.42
C ASN A 223 10.54 -26.18 -24.02
N LEU A 224 9.39 -26.05 -23.36
CA LEU A 224 8.93 -24.78 -22.83
C LEU A 224 9.81 -24.35 -21.64
N ALA A 225 10.14 -25.28 -20.75
CA ALA A 225 11.06 -25.03 -19.62
C ALA A 225 12.44 -24.55 -20.10
N GLU A 226 12.97 -25.12 -21.18
CA GLU A 226 14.23 -24.67 -21.77
C GLU A 226 14.13 -23.25 -22.33
N LYS A 227 13.06 -22.93 -23.06
CA LYS A 227 12.82 -21.55 -23.55
C LYS A 227 12.70 -20.53 -22.42
N ILE A 228 12.02 -20.90 -21.33
CA ILE A 228 11.87 -20.02 -20.16
C ILE A 228 13.22 -19.85 -19.44
N ARG A 229 14.00 -20.91 -19.28
CA ARG A 229 15.33 -20.88 -18.66
C ARG A 229 16.29 -19.92 -19.38
N LEU A 230 16.21 -19.83 -20.71
CA LEU A 230 17.00 -18.90 -21.51
C LEU A 230 16.65 -17.41 -21.28
N GLN A 231 15.52 -17.12 -20.63
CA GLN A 231 15.13 -15.74 -20.28
C GLN A 231 15.63 -15.31 -18.89
N LEU A 232 16.21 -16.22 -18.14
CA LEU A 232 16.73 -15.94 -16.80
C LEU A 232 18.23 -15.61 -16.88
N PRO A 233 18.70 -14.66 -16.07
CA PRO A 233 20.14 -14.38 -15.99
C PRO A 233 20.89 -15.57 -15.38
N GLU A 234 22.16 -15.72 -15.74
CA GLU A 234 23.05 -16.66 -15.07
C GLU A 234 23.13 -16.30 -13.57
N TRP A 235 23.25 -17.31 -12.71
CA TRP A 235 23.30 -17.15 -11.25
C TRP A 235 22.11 -16.37 -10.66
N ASN A 236 20.94 -16.49 -11.23
CA ASN A 236 19.73 -15.82 -10.73
C ASN A 236 19.35 -16.22 -9.29
N LEU A 237 19.80 -17.38 -8.80
CA LEU A 237 19.64 -17.82 -7.42
C LEU A 237 20.90 -17.63 -6.61
N SER A 238 20.80 -16.89 -5.50
CA SER A 238 21.90 -16.77 -4.53
C SER A 238 22.19 -18.12 -3.84
N VAL A 239 23.39 -18.26 -3.25
CA VAL A 239 23.74 -19.40 -2.41
C VAL A 239 22.75 -19.56 -1.26
N PHE A 240 22.27 -18.45 -0.67
CA PHE A 240 21.26 -18.45 0.39
C PHE A 240 19.95 -19.09 -0.07
N ALA A 241 19.47 -18.75 -1.26
CA ALA A 241 18.25 -19.31 -1.83
C ALA A 241 18.40 -20.83 -2.07
N GLN A 242 19.54 -21.26 -2.62
CA GLN A 242 19.78 -22.66 -2.89
C GLN A 242 19.87 -23.48 -1.60
N ARG A 243 20.62 -23.02 -0.59
CA ARG A 243 20.75 -23.72 0.70
C ARG A 243 19.44 -23.75 1.48
N ALA A 244 18.75 -22.63 1.56
CA ALA A 244 17.43 -22.56 2.19
C ALA A 244 16.41 -23.49 1.52
N GLY A 245 16.40 -23.55 0.18
CA GLY A 245 15.50 -24.41 -0.57
C GLY A 245 15.73 -25.90 -0.31
N VAL A 246 17.00 -26.33 -0.26
CA VAL A 246 17.38 -27.73 0.05
C VAL A 246 16.95 -28.12 1.46
N ALA A 247 17.09 -27.22 2.44
CA ALA A 247 16.63 -27.48 3.80
C ALA A 247 15.10 -27.47 3.88
N ALA A 248 14.45 -26.48 3.28
CA ALA A 248 13.01 -26.25 3.35
C ALA A 248 12.18 -27.39 2.77
N ILE A 249 12.56 -27.93 1.60
CA ILE A 249 11.77 -28.96 0.91
C ILE A 249 11.64 -30.26 1.71
N LYS A 250 12.50 -30.48 2.67
CA LYS A 250 12.49 -31.66 3.56
C LYS A 250 11.50 -31.53 4.72
N GLU A 251 11.00 -30.31 4.98
CA GLU A 251 10.16 -29.97 6.14
C GLU A 251 8.67 -30.32 5.92
N GLN A 252 8.36 -31.58 5.61
CA GLN A 252 6.99 -32.01 5.31
C GLN A 252 6.06 -31.95 6.53
N GLU A 253 6.54 -32.35 7.71
CA GLU A 253 5.76 -32.26 8.96
C GLU A 253 5.44 -30.81 9.35
N TYR A 254 6.34 -29.88 9.01
CA TYR A 254 6.10 -28.46 9.19
C TYR A 254 4.90 -27.99 8.36
N ILE A 255 4.78 -28.43 7.11
CA ILE A 255 3.64 -28.09 6.24
C ILE A 255 2.33 -28.61 6.84
N VAL A 256 2.31 -29.86 7.31
CA VAL A 256 1.12 -30.45 7.96
C VAL A 256 0.68 -29.62 9.17
N ARG A 257 1.62 -29.24 10.03
CA ARG A 257 1.34 -28.39 11.21
C ARG A 257 0.85 -27.01 10.79
N ALA A 258 1.42 -26.43 9.73
CA ALA A 258 0.99 -25.13 9.20
C ALA A 258 -0.45 -25.16 8.70
N VAL A 259 -0.83 -26.19 7.95
CA VAL A 259 -2.20 -26.38 7.47
C VAL A 259 -3.21 -26.44 8.63
N VAL A 260 -2.93 -27.21 9.67
CA VAL A 260 -3.80 -27.30 10.86
C VAL A 260 -3.92 -25.94 11.55
N CYS A 261 -2.80 -25.24 11.74
CA CYS A 261 -2.79 -23.89 12.31
C CYS A 261 -3.62 -22.91 11.47
N ILE A 262 -3.42 -22.89 10.14
CA ILE A 262 -4.14 -22.01 9.22
C ILE A 262 -5.65 -22.29 9.28
N GLN A 263 -6.07 -23.52 9.20
CA GLN A 263 -7.49 -23.89 9.24
C GLN A 263 -8.17 -23.42 10.53
N THR A 264 -7.55 -23.70 11.67
CA THR A 264 -8.07 -23.30 12.98
C THR A 264 -8.10 -21.79 13.15
N GLN A 265 -7.03 -21.13 12.81
CA GLN A 265 -6.88 -19.69 13.01
C GLN A 265 -7.67 -18.87 11.98
N ARG A 266 -7.84 -19.37 10.75
CA ARG A 266 -8.71 -18.76 9.74
C ARG A 266 -10.16 -18.78 10.20
N GLN A 267 -10.63 -19.88 10.78
CA GLN A 267 -11.99 -19.96 11.31
C GLN A 267 -12.21 -18.97 12.45
N PHE A 268 -11.25 -18.85 13.37
CA PHE A 268 -11.29 -17.85 14.45
C PHE A 268 -11.40 -16.42 13.88
N LEU A 269 -10.54 -16.04 12.93
CA LEU A 269 -10.57 -14.71 12.33
C LEU A 269 -11.86 -14.44 11.53
N LEU A 270 -12.40 -15.46 10.86
CA LEU A 270 -13.69 -15.38 10.16
C LEU A 270 -14.82 -15.00 11.13
N GLU A 271 -14.91 -15.67 12.27
CA GLU A 271 -15.92 -15.43 13.30
C GLU A 271 -15.79 -14.01 13.89
N GLU A 272 -14.57 -13.56 14.18
CA GLU A 272 -14.30 -12.22 14.71
C GLU A 272 -14.65 -11.11 13.71
N LEU A 273 -14.30 -11.28 12.44
CA LEU A 273 -14.65 -10.31 11.39
C LEU A 273 -16.16 -10.22 11.18
N GLN A 274 -16.87 -11.37 11.19
CA GLN A 274 -18.32 -11.40 11.08
C GLN A 274 -19.01 -10.77 12.29
N ALA A 275 -18.52 -11.03 13.50
CA ALA A 275 -19.01 -10.40 14.72
C ALA A 275 -18.83 -8.87 14.71
N ALA A 276 -17.79 -8.36 14.06
CA ALA A 276 -17.55 -6.93 13.83
C ALA A 276 -18.34 -6.36 12.63
N GLY A 277 -19.30 -7.10 12.06
CA GLY A 277 -20.16 -6.64 10.96
C GLY A 277 -19.48 -6.61 9.59
N CYS A 278 -18.32 -7.23 9.41
CA CYS A 278 -17.67 -7.32 8.12
C CYS A 278 -18.30 -8.40 7.22
N SER A 279 -18.38 -8.14 5.92
CA SER A 279 -18.76 -9.16 4.93
C SER A 279 -17.51 -9.92 4.50
N VAL A 280 -17.35 -11.17 4.94
CA VAL A 280 -16.15 -11.98 4.67
C VAL A 280 -16.40 -12.93 3.51
N PHE A 281 -15.40 -13.09 2.62
CA PHE A 281 -15.43 -14.02 1.50
C PHE A 281 -14.83 -15.37 1.89
N ASP A 282 -15.35 -16.44 1.30
CA ASP A 282 -14.85 -17.80 1.55
C ASP A 282 -13.39 -17.93 1.06
N SER A 283 -12.55 -18.55 1.87
CA SER A 283 -11.12 -18.73 1.57
C SER A 283 -10.64 -20.10 1.99
N ASP A 284 -9.81 -20.72 1.14
CA ASP A 284 -9.04 -21.92 1.43
C ASP A 284 -7.58 -21.60 1.78
N ALA A 285 -7.14 -20.36 1.53
CA ALA A 285 -5.76 -19.89 1.71
C ALA A 285 -5.45 -19.45 3.15
N ASP A 286 -4.22 -18.98 3.36
CA ASP A 286 -3.72 -18.42 4.61
C ASP A 286 -4.06 -16.91 4.77
N TYR A 287 -5.15 -16.46 4.17
CA TYR A 287 -5.67 -15.08 4.24
C TYR A 287 -7.18 -15.03 4.04
N LEU A 288 -7.78 -13.92 4.46
CA LEU A 288 -9.20 -13.61 4.30
C LEU A 288 -9.38 -12.28 3.60
N LEU A 289 -10.18 -12.26 2.52
CA LEU A 289 -10.73 -11.03 1.93
C LEU A 289 -12.04 -10.71 2.62
N PHE A 290 -12.26 -9.44 2.96
CA PHE A 290 -13.50 -8.97 3.54
C PHE A 290 -13.81 -7.54 3.13
N TYR A 291 -15.07 -7.15 3.28
CA TYR A 291 -15.56 -5.80 3.04
C TYR A 291 -16.06 -5.18 4.34
N SER A 292 -15.73 -3.91 4.55
CA SER A 292 -16.25 -3.07 5.63
C SER A 292 -16.43 -1.64 5.12
N GLU A 293 -17.48 -0.95 5.59
CA GLU A 293 -17.67 0.48 5.32
C GLU A 293 -16.74 1.36 6.15
N MET A 294 -16.21 0.82 7.25
CA MET A 294 -15.25 1.52 8.10
C MET A 294 -13.88 1.63 7.41
N PRO A 295 -13.14 2.73 7.62
CA PRO A 295 -11.78 2.91 7.08
C PRO A 295 -10.77 2.10 7.91
N LEU A 296 -10.87 0.75 7.84
CA LEU A 296 -10.14 -0.15 8.73
C LEU A 296 -8.63 -0.08 8.52
N TYR A 297 -8.15 0.24 7.32
CA TYR A 297 -6.71 0.37 7.07
C TYR A 297 -6.09 1.44 7.98
N GLU A 298 -6.66 2.63 8.01
CA GLU A 298 -6.20 3.76 8.81
C GLU A 298 -6.37 3.49 10.31
N LEU A 299 -7.49 2.90 10.71
CA LEU A 299 -7.80 2.61 12.11
C LEU A 299 -6.86 1.56 12.71
N PHE A 300 -6.49 0.53 11.95
CA PHE A 300 -5.50 -0.46 12.36
C PHE A 300 -4.08 0.10 12.32
N LEU A 301 -3.75 0.92 11.31
CA LEU A 301 -2.43 1.53 11.17
C LEU A 301 -2.09 2.42 12.38
N GLN A 302 -3.04 3.25 12.83
CA GLN A 302 -2.90 4.06 14.05
C GLN A 302 -2.59 3.24 15.30
N ARG A 303 -2.95 1.95 15.31
CA ARG A 303 -2.69 1.00 16.40
C ARG A 303 -1.48 0.10 16.14
N GLY A 304 -0.68 0.44 15.14
CA GLY A 304 0.53 -0.29 14.77
C GLY A 304 0.26 -1.66 14.13
N ILE A 305 -0.93 -1.87 13.56
CA ILE A 305 -1.28 -3.09 12.83
C ILE A 305 -1.45 -2.75 11.34
N LEU A 306 -0.68 -3.43 10.49
CA LEU A 306 -0.78 -3.25 9.05
C LEU A 306 -1.68 -4.32 8.44
N ILE A 307 -2.77 -3.92 7.80
CA ILE A 307 -3.62 -4.78 6.97
C ILE A 307 -3.46 -4.42 5.49
N ARG A 308 -3.97 -5.22 4.57
CA ARG A 308 -3.90 -4.93 3.15
C ARG A 308 -5.18 -4.21 2.68
N ASP A 309 -5.08 -2.94 2.30
CA ASP A 309 -6.11 -2.25 1.53
C ASP A 309 -6.11 -2.79 0.10
N CYS A 310 -7.24 -3.38 -0.31
CA CYS A 310 -7.41 -4.01 -1.62
C CYS A 310 -8.09 -3.10 -2.66
N SER A 311 -8.27 -1.82 -2.38
CA SER A 311 -8.91 -0.86 -3.28
C SER A 311 -8.18 -0.69 -4.62
N ASN A 312 -6.89 -1.01 -4.69
CA ASN A 312 -6.08 -0.97 -5.90
C ASN A 312 -6.11 -2.27 -6.72
N PHE A 313 -6.78 -3.32 -6.24
CA PHE A 313 -7.02 -4.51 -7.06
C PHE A 313 -8.11 -4.21 -8.09
N ARG A 314 -7.87 -4.54 -9.34
CA ARG A 314 -8.86 -4.40 -10.40
C ARG A 314 -10.10 -5.25 -10.08
N GLY A 315 -11.30 -4.66 -10.22
CA GLY A 315 -12.56 -5.31 -9.82
C GLY A 315 -12.93 -5.14 -8.34
N LEU A 316 -12.05 -4.55 -7.51
CA LEU A 316 -12.35 -4.15 -6.14
C LEU A 316 -12.35 -2.63 -6.02
N GLN A 317 -12.97 -2.14 -4.95
CA GLN A 317 -13.08 -0.72 -4.63
C GLN A 317 -12.71 -0.45 -3.17
N ARG A 318 -12.83 0.78 -2.72
CA ARG A 318 -12.61 1.14 -1.31
C ARG A 318 -13.53 0.32 -0.39
N GLY A 319 -13.01 -0.07 0.77
CA GLY A 319 -13.72 -0.90 1.74
C GLY A 319 -13.39 -2.39 1.65
N TYR A 320 -12.66 -2.83 0.62
CA TYR A 320 -12.15 -4.19 0.56
C TYR A 320 -10.78 -4.27 1.21
N TYR A 321 -10.64 -5.19 2.15
CA TYR A 321 -9.40 -5.42 2.90
C TYR A 321 -9.05 -6.90 2.88
N ARG A 322 -7.75 -7.20 3.01
CA ARG A 322 -7.27 -8.57 3.17
C ARG A 322 -6.35 -8.64 4.37
N ILE A 323 -6.51 -9.67 5.18
CA ILE A 323 -5.60 -10.00 6.28
C ILE A 323 -5.04 -11.40 6.12
N ALA A 324 -3.78 -11.58 6.52
CA ALA A 324 -3.15 -12.88 6.62
C ALA A 324 -3.62 -13.61 7.89
N VAL A 325 -3.63 -14.93 7.83
CA VAL A 325 -3.74 -15.78 9.02
C VAL A 325 -2.36 -15.84 9.68
N LYS A 326 -2.28 -15.48 10.95
CA LYS A 326 -1.03 -15.44 11.74
C LYS A 326 -1.08 -16.47 12.89
N SER A 327 -0.12 -16.40 13.81
CA SER A 327 -0.14 -17.22 15.02
C SER A 327 -1.37 -16.92 15.89
N GLU A 328 -1.77 -17.85 16.74
CA GLU A 328 -2.91 -17.68 17.64
C GLU A 328 -2.80 -16.42 18.48
N GLU A 329 -1.61 -16.13 19.04
CA GLU A 329 -1.35 -14.92 19.82
C GLU A 329 -1.57 -13.65 19.01
N GLN A 330 -1.00 -13.58 17.80
CA GLN A 330 -1.13 -12.44 16.92
C GLN A 330 -2.58 -12.22 16.46
N ASN A 331 -3.30 -13.31 16.15
CA ASN A 331 -4.69 -13.24 15.74
C ASN A 331 -5.60 -12.77 16.89
N ARG A 332 -5.34 -13.17 18.13
CA ARG A 332 -6.05 -12.66 19.31
C ARG A 332 -5.82 -11.15 19.50
N MET A 333 -4.58 -10.68 19.37
CA MET A 333 -4.26 -9.23 19.44
C MET A 333 -4.97 -8.44 18.33
N PHE A 334 -5.05 -8.99 17.12
CA PHE A 334 -5.81 -8.39 16.02
C PHE A 334 -7.31 -8.30 16.37
N ALA A 335 -7.89 -9.39 16.86
CA ALA A 335 -9.31 -9.48 17.21
C ALA A 335 -9.69 -8.51 18.35
N GLU A 336 -8.82 -8.35 19.35
CA GLU A 336 -9.02 -7.37 20.43
C GLU A 336 -9.11 -5.94 19.88
N VAL A 337 -8.18 -5.57 19.00
CA VAL A 337 -8.18 -4.25 18.36
C VAL A 337 -9.40 -4.07 17.44
N LEU A 338 -9.81 -5.13 16.71
CA LEU A 338 -11.01 -5.09 15.87
C LEU A 338 -12.28 -4.83 16.70
N ARG A 339 -12.42 -5.52 17.83
CA ARG A 339 -13.56 -5.31 18.75
C ARG A 339 -13.57 -3.89 19.31
N GLU A 340 -12.42 -3.37 19.76
CA GLU A 340 -12.29 -1.98 20.22
C GLU A 340 -12.74 -0.98 19.15
N ILE A 341 -12.28 -1.16 17.90
CA ILE A 341 -12.68 -0.30 16.78
C ILE A 341 -14.19 -0.36 16.55
N HIS A 342 -14.77 -1.57 16.58
CA HIS A 342 -16.18 -1.77 16.37
C HIS A 342 -17.04 -1.18 17.49
N GLU A 343 -16.66 -1.36 18.77
CA GLU A 343 -17.33 -0.80 19.94
C GLU A 343 -17.33 0.73 19.92
N ASN A 344 -16.19 1.33 19.55
CA ASN A 344 -16.05 2.78 19.41
C ASN A 344 -16.96 3.34 18.31
N ALA A 345 -17.06 2.64 17.17
CA ALA A 345 -17.95 3.02 16.09
C ALA A 345 -19.43 2.94 16.51
N GLN A 346 -19.85 1.86 17.18
CA GLN A 346 -21.21 1.73 17.70
C GLN A 346 -21.54 2.77 18.77
N ALA A 347 -20.58 3.13 19.62
CA ALA A 347 -20.77 4.17 20.62
C ALA A 347 -20.98 5.54 19.96
N ALA A 348 -20.23 5.86 18.91
CA ALA A 348 -20.39 7.07 18.13
C ALA A 348 -21.77 7.14 17.45
N GLU A 349 -22.21 6.06 16.81
CA GLU A 349 -23.56 5.98 16.21
C GLU A 349 -24.69 6.15 17.22
N ARG A 350 -24.55 5.56 18.43
CA ARG A 350 -25.54 5.73 19.50
C ARG A 350 -25.62 7.18 19.99
N ILE A 351 -24.49 7.87 20.09
CA ILE A 351 -24.43 9.28 20.48
C ILE A 351 -25.13 10.13 19.41
N ASP A 352 -24.90 9.88 18.13
CA ASP A 352 -25.50 10.64 17.05
C ASP A 352 -27.02 10.39 16.97
N LEU A 353 -27.47 9.15 17.14
CA LEU A 353 -28.90 8.81 17.24
C LEU A 353 -29.57 9.47 18.48
N MET A 354 -28.86 9.63 19.60
CA MET A 354 -29.38 10.35 20.76
C MET A 354 -29.48 11.85 20.52
N LYS A 355 -28.52 12.44 19.78
CA LYS A 355 -28.57 13.85 19.38
C LYS A 355 -29.75 14.12 18.44
N GLU A 356 -29.95 13.30 17.40
CA GLU A 356 -31.09 13.42 16.49
C GLU A 356 -32.43 13.34 17.23
N LYS A 357 -32.60 12.39 18.14
CA LYS A 357 -33.83 12.27 18.96
C LYS A 357 -34.04 13.44 19.92
N SER A 358 -32.96 14.08 20.38
CA SER A 358 -33.04 15.29 21.23
C SER A 358 -33.43 16.52 20.41
N GLU A 359 -32.95 16.62 19.17
CA GLU A 359 -33.30 17.70 18.23
C GLU A 359 -34.76 17.57 17.78
N GLU A 360 -35.22 16.36 17.43
CA GLU A 360 -36.66 16.10 17.13
C GLU A 360 -37.59 16.42 18.30
N ARG A 361 -37.18 16.18 19.55
CA ARG A 361 -37.93 16.58 20.74
C ARG A 361 -37.99 18.09 20.90
N ASN A 362 -36.86 18.81 20.67
CA ASN A 362 -36.82 20.25 20.75
C ASN A 362 -37.63 20.93 19.64
N ASP A 363 -37.67 20.36 18.44
CA ASP A 363 -38.52 20.88 17.35
C ASP A 363 -39.99 20.65 17.60
N ARG A 364 -40.38 19.54 18.23
CA ARG A 364 -41.79 19.33 18.68
C ARG A 364 -42.24 20.29 19.77
N VAL A 365 -41.31 20.78 20.60
CA VAL A 365 -41.61 21.78 21.63
C VAL A 365 -41.69 23.20 21.06
N LYS A 366 -40.94 23.50 19.97
CA LYS A 366 -40.98 24.79 19.26
C LYS A 366 -42.05 24.88 18.18
N GLY A 367 -42.68 23.77 17.79
CA GLY A 367 -43.71 23.70 16.75
C GLY A 367 -45.10 24.19 17.13
N GLN A 368 -45.29 24.84 18.30
CA GLN A 368 -46.58 25.45 18.70
C GLN A 368 -46.66 26.98 18.51
N GLU A 369 -45.63 27.63 18.00
CA GLU A 369 -45.74 29.05 17.61
C GLU A 369 -44.98 29.34 16.32
N CYS A 370 -45.72 29.75 15.31
CA CYS A 370 -45.43 30.49 14.08
C CYS A 370 -45.66 29.74 12.76
N ILE A 371 -46.86 30.01 12.24
CA ILE A 371 -47.16 29.90 10.79
C ILE A 371 -46.53 31.09 10.05
N GLY A 372 -45.75 30.79 9.01
CA GLY A 372 -45.49 31.80 7.99
C GLY A 372 -44.19 31.70 7.19
N LYS A 373 -44.36 31.27 5.93
CA LYS A 373 -43.57 31.55 4.71
C LYS A 373 -42.43 30.63 4.27
N THR A 374 -42.87 29.73 3.39
CA THR A 374 -42.31 29.28 2.09
C THR A 374 -40.89 29.64 1.69
N GLY A 375 -40.10 28.60 1.43
CA GLY A 375 -38.91 28.59 0.59
C GLY A 375 -38.56 27.13 0.28
N ALA A 376 -38.99 26.61 -0.89
CA ALA A 376 -38.77 25.25 -1.30
C ALA A 376 -37.31 25.01 -1.69
N THR A 377 -36.62 24.14 -0.98
CA THR A 377 -35.43 23.47 -1.44
C THR A 377 -35.72 22.00 -1.66
N ALA A 378 -35.57 21.55 -2.91
CA ALA A 378 -35.79 20.18 -3.30
C ALA A 378 -34.76 19.26 -2.65
N GLN A 379 -35.19 18.36 -1.77
CA GLN A 379 -34.38 17.25 -1.27
C GLN A 379 -34.46 16.08 -2.25
N LEU A 380 -33.33 15.72 -2.83
CA LEU A 380 -33.16 14.41 -3.47
C LEU A 380 -32.67 13.42 -2.40
N VAL A 381 -33.60 12.55 -1.98
CA VAL A 381 -33.26 11.45 -1.06
C VAL A 381 -32.80 10.25 -1.88
N HIS A 382 -31.51 9.98 -1.90
CA HIS A 382 -30.97 8.67 -2.25
C HIS A 382 -30.82 7.83 -0.97
N LYS A 383 -31.12 6.53 -1.08
CA LYS A 383 -31.15 5.52 0.01
C LYS A 383 -29.76 5.12 0.56
N THR A 384 -28.85 6.04 0.66
CA THR A 384 -27.54 5.87 1.35
C THR A 384 -27.28 7.19 2.05
N GLY A 385 -27.10 7.18 3.35
CA GLY A 385 -26.90 8.27 4.30
C GLY A 385 -26.88 9.68 3.70
N ALA A 386 -27.58 10.62 4.26
CA ALA A 386 -27.76 11.96 3.72
C ALA A 386 -26.40 12.62 3.39
N VAL A 387 -26.02 12.61 2.11
CA VAL A 387 -24.96 13.48 1.64
C VAL A 387 -25.51 14.88 1.65
N GLU A 388 -25.04 15.69 2.59
CA GLU A 388 -25.40 17.10 2.67
C GLU A 388 -24.80 17.84 1.48
N PHE A 389 -25.63 18.32 0.57
CA PHE A 389 -25.20 19.07 -0.61
C PHE A 389 -24.83 20.48 -0.16
N VAL A 390 -23.52 20.75 -0.07
CA VAL A 390 -22.97 22.07 0.24
C VAL A 390 -22.53 22.74 -1.06
N LEU A 391 -22.93 23.96 -1.29
CA LEU A 391 -22.44 24.74 -2.42
C LEU A 391 -20.91 24.91 -2.31
N PRO A 392 -20.14 24.85 -3.42
CA PRO A 392 -18.67 24.93 -3.38
C PRO A 392 -18.13 26.13 -2.59
N GLY A 393 -18.85 27.27 -2.55
CA GLY A 393 -18.47 28.45 -1.78
C GLY A 393 -18.66 28.32 -0.26
N ASP A 394 -19.48 27.38 0.21
CA ASP A 394 -19.81 27.23 1.63
C ASP A 394 -19.05 26.08 2.32
N ILE A 395 -18.37 25.23 1.52
CA ILE A 395 -17.63 24.06 2.03
C ILE A 395 -16.56 24.48 3.04
N GLU A 396 -15.81 25.52 2.73
CA GLU A 396 -14.73 26.02 3.59
C GLU A 396 -15.28 26.59 4.91
N GLY A 397 -16.33 27.41 4.84
CA GLY A 397 -16.98 27.99 6.03
C GLY A 397 -17.54 26.92 6.97
N ARG A 398 -18.17 25.88 6.42
CA ARG A 398 -18.66 24.73 7.22
C ARG A 398 -17.53 23.92 7.82
N SER A 399 -16.45 23.69 7.08
CA SER A 399 -15.29 22.98 7.58
C SER A 399 -14.67 23.72 8.77
N PHE A 400 -14.54 25.03 8.69
CA PHE A 400 -14.05 25.82 9.83
C PHE A 400 -15.01 25.83 11.02
N ALA A 401 -16.32 25.80 10.80
CA ALA A 401 -17.29 25.67 11.87
C ALA A 401 -17.16 24.33 12.59
N ILE A 402 -16.98 23.23 11.85
CA ILE A 402 -16.74 21.89 12.40
C ILE A 402 -15.44 21.87 13.21
N ILE A 403 -14.34 22.40 12.65
CA ILE A 403 -13.04 22.47 13.34
C ILE A 403 -13.15 23.28 14.63
N THR A 404 -13.85 24.43 14.61
CA THR A 404 -14.05 25.26 15.79
C THR A 404 -14.78 24.52 16.90
N LYS A 405 -15.85 23.80 16.54
CA LYS A 405 -16.64 23.01 17.47
C LYS A 405 -15.81 21.87 18.07
N GLU A 406 -15.09 21.14 17.24
CA GLU A 406 -14.24 20.03 17.67
C GLU A 406 -13.11 20.48 18.61
N LEU A 407 -12.45 21.61 18.32
CA LEU A 407 -11.42 22.18 19.19
C LEU A 407 -12.00 22.56 20.56
N ALA A 408 -13.20 23.15 20.58
CA ALA A 408 -13.88 23.50 21.83
C ALA A 408 -14.28 22.25 22.63
N GLU A 409 -14.75 21.19 21.96
CA GLU A 409 -15.11 19.91 22.60
C GLU A 409 -13.88 19.20 23.20
N ARG A 410 -12.72 19.36 22.57
CA ARG A 410 -11.43 18.85 23.08
C ARG A 410 -10.81 19.73 24.17
N GLY A 411 -11.39 20.88 24.46
CA GLY A 411 -10.86 21.83 25.42
C GLY A 411 -9.58 22.54 24.99
N ILE A 412 -9.28 22.52 23.66
CA ILE A 412 -8.10 23.16 23.10
C ILE A 412 -8.40 24.64 22.84
N VAL A 413 -7.60 25.53 23.44
CA VAL A 413 -7.70 26.98 23.26
C VAL A 413 -6.51 27.47 22.42
N ILE A 414 -6.78 27.95 21.21
CA ILE A 414 -5.78 28.53 20.33
C ILE A 414 -5.82 30.07 20.48
N PRO A 415 -4.66 30.74 20.57
CA PRO A 415 -4.63 32.22 20.60
C PRO A 415 -5.32 32.80 19.35
N GLU A 416 -6.11 33.87 19.54
CA GLU A 416 -6.96 34.47 18.51
C GLU A 416 -6.17 34.81 17.21
N GLU A 417 -4.95 35.31 17.35
CA GLU A 417 -4.11 35.66 16.18
C GLU A 417 -3.60 34.43 15.40
N GLN A 418 -3.44 33.26 16.08
CA GLN A 418 -2.94 32.02 15.48
C GLN A 418 -4.07 31.15 14.93
N GLU A 419 -5.29 31.39 15.40
CA GLU A 419 -6.47 30.59 15.08
C GLU A 419 -6.71 30.42 13.57
N PRO A 420 -6.64 31.47 12.72
CA PRO A 420 -6.87 31.33 11.28
C PRO A 420 -5.83 30.40 10.60
N VAL A 421 -4.57 30.46 11.03
CA VAL A 421 -3.49 29.64 10.46
C VAL A 421 -3.66 28.19 10.91
N THR A 422 -3.83 27.97 12.22
CA THR A 422 -3.97 26.63 12.79
C THR A 422 -5.21 25.91 12.25
N LYS A 423 -6.35 26.60 12.15
CA LYS A 423 -7.57 26.02 11.54
C LYS A 423 -7.38 25.70 10.05
N ARG A 424 -6.61 26.52 9.31
CA ARG A 424 -6.28 26.24 7.90
C ARG A 424 -5.41 25.00 7.77
N VAL A 425 -4.43 24.82 8.65
CA VAL A 425 -3.58 23.62 8.66
C VAL A 425 -4.40 22.37 8.99
N ILE A 426 -5.26 22.43 10.01
CA ILE A 426 -6.17 21.34 10.36
C ILE A 426 -7.13 21.01 9.20
N HIS A 427 -7.73 22.04 8.56
CA HIS A 427 -8.61 21.84 7.41
C HIS A 427 -7.92 21.12 6.25
N THR A 428 -6.66 21.45 5.98
CA THR A 428 -5.91 20.88 4.85
C THR A 428 -5.39 19.48 5.14
N SER A 429 -4.98 19.20 6.39
CA SER A 429 -4.39 17.92 6.82
C SER A 429 -5.41 16.94 7.38
N ALA A 430 -6.59 17.43 7.79
CA ALA A 430 -7.58 16.72 8.60
C ALA A 430 -7.00 16.17 9.93
N ASP A 431 -5.93 16.80 10.46
CA ASP A 431 -5.22 16.39 11.67
C ASP A 431 -5.28 17.49 12.75
N PHE A 432 -5.99 17.18 13.84
CA PHE A 432 -6.13 18.08 14.99
C PHE A 432 -4.86 18.17 15.86
N GLY A 433 -3.92 17.22 15.74
CA GLY A 433 -2.65 17.26 16.44
C GLY A 433 -1.82 18.52 16.16
N TYR A 434 -2.08 19.19 15.04
CA TYR A 434 -1.45 20.48 14.74
C TYR A 434 -1.87 21.62 15.68
N ALA A 435 -2.98 21.49 16.39
CA ALA A 435 -3.36 22.46 17.41
C ALA A 435 -2.39 22.49 18.60
N ASP A 436 -1.73 21.37 18.90
CA ASP A 436 -0.79 21.20 19.99
C ASP A 436 0.68 21.30 19.55
N THR A 437 0.97 21.01 18.27
CA THR A 437 2.34 20.86 17.77
C THR A 437 2.86 22.04 16.96
N LEU A 438 1.98 22.96 16.51
CA LEU A 438 2.42 24.19 15.86
C LEU A 438 3.01 25.17 16.87
N THR A 439 4.23 25.61 16.62
CA THR A 439 4.93 26.60 17.43
C THR A 439 5.05 27.92 16.67
N PHE A 440 4.71 29.01 17.30
CA PHE A 440 4.77 30.36 16.74
C PHE A 440 5.69 31.23 17.60
N SER A 441 6.54 32.01 16.96
CA SER A 441 7.24 33.11 17.64
C SER A 441 6.25 34.22 18.04
N GLU A 442 6.66 35.12 18.91
CA GLU A 442 5.82 36.23 19.37
C GLU A 442 5.35 37.11 18.19
N ASN A 443 4.04 37.33 18.07
CA ASN A 443 3.41 38.12 17.01
C ASN A 443 3.67 37.58 15.56
N ALA A 444 4.03 36.30 15.40
CA ALA A 444 4.44 35.72 14.13
C ALA A 444 3.46 35.98 12.97
N VAL A 445 2.16 35.79 13.20
CA VAL A 445 1.13 36.00 12.18
C VAL A 445 1.02 37.47 11.75
N ALA A 446 1.14 38.40 12.72
CA ALA A 446 1.10 39.83 12.45
C ALA A 446 2.35 40.28 11.67
N VAL A 447 3.53 39.77 12.04
CA VAL A 447 4.81 40.04 11.35
C VAL A 447 4.74 39.51 9.91
N ALA A 448 4.33 38.27 9.68
CA ALA A 448 4.21 37.68 8.35
C ALA A 448 3.23 38.47 7.44
N LYS A 449 2.06 38.85 7.98
CA LYS A 449 1.09 39.70 7.26
C LYS A 449 1.68 41.05 6.89
N SER A 450 2.42 41.69 7.80
CA SER A 450 3.08 42.98 7.55
C SER A 450 4.13 42.87 6.44
N LEU A 451 4.99 41.86 6.50
CA LEU A 451 6.02 41.64 5.49
C LEU A 451 5.42 41.45 4.09
N ILE A 452 4.39 40.58 3.98
CA ILE A 452 3.70 40.36 2.69
C ILE A 452 3.07 41.65 2.15
N ARG A 453 2.37 42.43 2.99
CA ARG A 453 1.75 43.70 2.61
C ARG A 453 2.76 44.75 2.19
N ASN A 454 3.99 44.67 2.70
CA ASN A 454 5.08 45.59 2.35
C ASN A 454 5.96 45.06 1.20
N GLY A 455 5.50 44.07 0.46
CA GLY A 455 6.13 43.63 -0.79
C GLY A 455 7.30 42.67 -0.60
N ALA A 456 7.35 41.92 0.53
CA ALA A 456 8.34 40.84 0.71
C ALA A 456 8.15 39.72 -0.32
N ASP A 457 9.25 39.15 -0.77
CA ASP A 457 9.24 37.97 -1.63
C ASP A 457 9.05 36.69 -0.79
N ILE A 458 8.47 35.66 -1.38
CA ILE A 458 8.32 34.35 -0.76
C ILE A 458 9.21 33.34 -1.48
N VAL A 459 10.06 32.62 -0.74
CA VAL A 459 10.90 31.55 -1.30
C VAL A 459 10.46 30.21 -0.74
N THR A 460 10.20 29.25 -1.63
CA THR A 460 9.82 27.88 -1.26
C THR A 460 10.91 26.87 -1.59
N ASP A 461 10.93 25.76 -0.86
CA ASP A 461 11.85 24.64 -1.09
C ASP A 461 11.30 23.59 -2.08
N THR A 462 10.07 23.75 -2.59
CA THR A 462 9.48 22.88 -3.62
C THR A 462 8.57 23.66 -4.57
N ASN A 463 8.48 23.19 -5.83
CA ASN A 463 7.53 23.73 -6.81
C ASN A 463 6.06 23.49 -6.40
N MET A 464 5.79 22.46 -5.60
CA MET A 464 4.45 22.19 -5.09
C MET A 464 4.02 23.27 -4.10
N ALA A 465 4.89 23.66 -3.17
CA ALA A 465 4.65 24.79 -2.27
C ALA A 465 4.49 26.11 -3.03
N LEU A 466 5.34 26.35 -4.03
CA LEU A 466 5.25 27.51 -4.93
C LEU A 466 3.89 27.58 -5.65
N SER A 467 3.34 26.44 -6.05
CA SER A 467 2.03 26.37 -6.74
C SER A 467 0.86 26.67 -5.80
N GLY A 468 1.02 26.44 -4.50
CA GLY A 468 0.03 26.77 -3.47
C GLY A 468 -0.06 28.27 -3.14
N ILE A 469 0.93 29.08 -3.54
CA ILE A 469 0.93 30.52 -3.28
C ILE A 469 0.04 31.26 -4.30
N ASN A 470 -0.86 32.11 -3.81
CA ASN A 470 -1.65 32.97 -4.67
C ASN A 470 -0.79 34.14 -5.21
N LYS A 471 -0.09 33.90 -6.33
CA LYS A 471 0.85 34.83 -6.94
C LYS A 471 0.18 36.17 -7.31
N LYS A 472 -1.07 36.14 -7.82
CA LYS A 472 -1.80 37.36 -8.19
C LYS A 472 -2.02 38.26 -6.98
N VAL A 473 -2.37 37.71 -5.83
CA VAL A 473 -2.53 38.50 -4.59
C VAL A 473 -1.18 39.01 -4.10
N LEU A 474 -0.13 38.18 -4.14
CA LEU A 474 1.21 38.58 -3.71
C LEU A 474 1.76 39.74 -4.58
N GLU A 475 1.56 39.66 -5.87
CA GLU A 475 1.93 40.74 -6.84
C GLU A 475 1.22 42.07 -6.56
N THR A 476 -0.04 42.07 -6.07
CA THR A 476 -0.73 43.31 -5.70
C THR A 476 -0.06 44.08 -4.58
N TYR A 477 0.73 43.36 -3.75
CA TYR A 477 1.55 43.95 -2.68
C TYR A 477 3.00 44.21 -3.14
N GLY A 478 3.36 43.88 -4.39
CA GLY A 478 4.69 44.08 -4.93
C GLY A 478 5.68 42.97 -4.63
N GLY A 479 5.25 41.86 -4.03
CA GLY A 479 6.08 40.66 -3.77
C GLY A 479 6.06 39.68 -4.94
N MET A 480 7.07 38.80 -4.99
CA MET A 480 7.17 37.67 -5.92
C MET A 480 7.39 36.38 -5.19
N ALA A 481 7.00 35.25 -5.80
CA ALA A 481 7.21 33.92 -5.26
C ALA A 481 8.25 33.16 -6.09
N HIS A 482 9.27 32.57 -5.43
CA HIS A 482 10.40 31.92 -6.04
C HIS A 482 10.56 30.48 -5.57
N CYS A 483 11.11 29.61 -6.43
CA CYS A 483 11.59 28.28 -6.09
C CYS A 483 12.79 27.97 -6.99
N PHE A 484 13.99 27.98 -6.45
CA PHE A 484 15.25 27.78 -7.19
C PHE A 484 15.62 26.30 -7.37
N MET A 485 14.83 25.38 -6.84
CA MET A 485 15.14 23.93 -6.86
C MET A 485 15.23 23.31 -8.26
N ALA A 486 14.55 23.90 -9.24
CA ALA A 486 14.54 23.44 -10.62
C ALA A 486 15.58 24.13 -11.51
N ASP A 487 16.28 25.14 -11.01
CA ASP A 487 17.24 25.92 -11.79
C ASP A 487 18.48 25.07 -12.14
N GLU A 488 18.89 25.13 -13.41
CA GLU A 488 20.04 24.36 -13.91
C GLU A 488 21.35 24.76 -13.21
N GLU A 489 21.52 26.07 -12.93
CA GLU A 489 22.69 26.59 -12.20
C GLU A 489 22.75 26.03 -10.78
N VAL A 490 21.63 26.01 -10.06
CA VAL A 490 21.52 25.40 -8.72
C VAL A 490 21.85 23.92 -8.75
N ALA A 491 21.37 23.20 -9.77
CA ALA A 491 21.64 21.77 -9.92
C ALA A 491 23.14 21.50 -10.18
N LYS A 492 23.79 22.33 -11.00
CA LYS A 492 25.20 22.23 -11.33
C LYS A 492 26.08 22.56 -10.11
N GLU A 493 25.83 23.66 -9.44
CA GLU A 493 26.57 24.08 -8.24
C GLU A 493 26.42 23.08 -7.11
N ALA A 494 25.23 22.53 -6.87
CA ALA A 494 24.98 21.50 -5.89
C ALA A 494 25.82 20.23 -6.13
N LYS A 495 25.95 19.81 -7.39
CA LYS A 495 26.76 18.67 -7.79
C LYS A 495 28.27 18.95 -7.62
N GLU A 496 28.75 20.11 -7.99
CA GLU A 496 30.15 20.53 -7.85
C GLU A 496 30.56 20.61 -6.38
N ARG A 497 29.71 21.19 -5.54
CA ARG A 497 29.98 21.34 -4.08
C ARG A 497 29.59 20.12 -3.25
N ARG A 498 28.99 19.07 -3.85
CA ARG A 498 28.50 17.85 -3.17
C ARG A 498 27.53 18.13 -2.01
N VAL A 499 26.64 19.08 -2.21
CA VAL A 499 25.57 19.45 -1.28
C VAL A 499 24.20 19.25 -1.94
N THR A 500 23.11 19.34 -1.14
CA THR A 500 21.76 19.25 -1.69
C THR A 500 21.37 20.53 -2.46
N ARG A 501 20.49 20.41 -3.45
CA ARG A 501 19.96 21.59 -4.17
C ARG A 501 19.27 22.57 -3.22
N ALA A 502 18.67 22.06 -2.12
CA ALA A 502 18.05 22.90 -1.12
C ALA A 502 19.05 23.86 -0.46
N VAL A 503 20.27 23.42 -0.18
CA VAL A 503 21.36 24.27 0.36
C VAL A 503 21.67 25.42 -0.60
N ILE A 504 21.91 25.11 -1.86
CA ILE A 504 22.23 26.14 -2.88
C ILE A 504 21.05 27.07 -3.13
N SER A 505 19.81 26.53 -3.12
CA SER A 505 18.59 27.34 -3.26
C SER A 505 18.46 28.41 -2.17
N MET A 506 18.79 28.08 -0.91
CA MET A 506 18.76 29.06 0.19
C MET A 506 19.84 30.12 0.03
N GLU A 507 21.04 29.76 -0.47
CA GLU A 507 22.11 30.69 -0.76
C GLU A 507 21.78 31.64 -1.93
N HIS A 508 21.08 31.15 -2.94
CA HIS A 508 20.57 31.99 -4.05
C HIS A 508 19.48 32.94 -3.56
N ALA A 509 18.56 32.44 -2.72
CA ALA A 509 17.53 33.27 -2.11
C ALA A 509 18.08 34.39 -1.22
N ALA A 510 19.21 34.15 -0.53
CA ALA A 510 19.88 35.12 0.30
C ALA A 510 20.48 36.31 -0.49
N LYS A 511 20.54 36.21 -1.82
CA LYS A 511 21.03 37.27 -2.72
C LYS A 511 19.91 38.18 -3.25
N LEU A 512 18.64 37.92 -2.90
CA LEU A 512 17.50 38.76 -3.28
C LEU A 512 17.56 40.10 -2.54
N ASP A 513 17.26 41.17 -3.24
CA ASP A 513 17.33 42.55 -2.70
C ASP A 513 16.18 42.89 -1.73
N LYS A 514 15.09 42.15 -1.81
CA LYS A 514 13.89 42.37 -0.98
C LYS A 514 13.90 41.51 0.30
N PRO A 515 13.15 41.91 1.33
CA PRO A 515 12.89 41.05 2.47
C PRO A 515 12.28 39.71 1.99
N VAL A 516 12.78 38.60 2.51
CA VAL A 516 12.35 37.25 2.10
C VAL A 516 11.64 36.55 3.27
N VAL A 517 10.47 35.98 2.96
CA VAL A 517 9.77 35.00 3.76
C VAL A 517 10.10 33.61 3.22
N PHE A 518 10.79 32.80 3.99
CA PHE A 518 11.08 31.42 3.61
C PHE A 518 9.95 30.49 4.03
N ALA A 519 9.44 29.69 3.11
CA ALA A 519 8.44 28.66 3.36
C ALA A 519 9.03 27.28 3.01
N VAL A 520 9.59 26.62 4.03
CA VAL A 520 10.27 25.34 3.90
C VAL A 520 9.35 24.22 4.39
N GLY A 521 8.84 23.43 3.47
CA GLY A 521 7.86 22.37 3.73
C GLY A 521 8.35 20.95 3.47
N ASN A 522 9.56 20.76 2.90
CA ASN A 522 10.04 19.44 2.52
C ASN A 522 11.50 19.16 2.94
N ALA A 523 12.42 20.13 2.80
CA ALA A 523 13.85 19.88 2.93
C ALA A 523 14.43 20.36 4.27
N PRO A 524 14.70 19.48 5.26
CA PRO A 524 15.38 19.87 6.50
C PRO A 524 16.73 20.54 6.27
N THR A 525 17.45 20.15 5.20
CA THR A 525 18.75 20.75 4.82
C THR A 525 18.63 22.22 4.41
N ALA A 526 17.45 22.68 3.97
CA ALA A 526 17.18 24.10 3.74
C ALA A 526 17.15 24.89 5.06
N LEU A 527 16.48 24.37 6.09
CA LEU A 527 16.46 25.01 7.42
C LEU A 527 17.86 25.02 8.06
N ILE A 528 18.59 23.91 7.98
CA ILE A 528 19.97 23.82 8.49
C ILE A 528 20.82 24.89 7.81
N ARG A 529 20.70 25.06 6.48
CA ARG A 529 21.48 26.07 5.78
C ARG A 529 21.10 27.49 6.17
N LEU A 530 19.81 27.76 6.35
CA LEU A 530 19.36 29.06 6.84
C LEU A 530 19.92 29.36 8.23
N TYR A 531 19.90 28.37 9.13
CA TYR A 531 20.50 28.50 10.45
C TYR A 531 22.00 28.82 10.38
N GLU A 532 22.78 28.12 9.53
CA GLU A 532 24.20 28.41 9.33
C GLU A 532 24.42 29.85 8.85
N LEU A 533 23.66 30.30 7.84
CA LEU A 533 23.75 31.67 7.31
C LEU A 533 23.42 32.73 8.37
N ILE A 534 22.46 32.45 9.25
CA ILE A 534 22.10 33.33 10.38
C ILE A 534 23.23 33.36 11.42
N SER A 535 23.71 32.18 11.82
CA SER A 535 24.74 32.02 12.87
C SER A 535 26.07 32.62 12.48
N ASP A 536 26.43 32.52 11.20
CA ASP A 536 27.66 33.10 10.63
C ASP A 536 27.52 34.60 10.38
N GLY A 537 26.36 35.18 10.59
CA GLY A 537 26.08 36.61 10.32
C GLY A 537 26.10 36.98 8.85
N ILE A 538 26.00 35.99 7.94
CA ILE A 538 26.05 36.20 6.48
C ILE A 538 24.73 36.72 5.95
N TYR A 539 23.62 36.17 6.48
CA TYR A 539 22.28 36.54 6.01
C TYR A 539 21.26 36.36 7.15
N ARG A 540 20.29 37.27 7.22
CA ARG A 540 19.18 37.22 8.17
C ARG A 540 17.85 37.25 7.42
N PRO A 541 17.10 36.14 7.35
CA PRO A 541 15.76 36.11 6.80
C PRO A 541 14.81 37.08 7.50
N ALA A 542 13.83 37.64 6.76
CA ALA A 542 12.81 38.48 7.36
C ALA A 542 11.78 37.63 8.15
N PHE A 543 11.54 36.37 7.71
CA PHE A 543 10.63 35.44 8.37
C PHE A 543 10.87 34.02 7.88
N ILE A 544 10.63 33.01 8.73
CA ILE A 544 10.76 31.58 8.37
C ILE A 544 9.51 30.80 8.78
N ILE A 545 8.89 30.12 7.81
CA ILE A 545 7.88 29.09 8.01
C ILE A 545 8.60 27.73 7.87
N GLY A 546 9.01 27.13 9.00
CA GLY A 546 9.81 25.91 9.01
C GLY A 546 8.97 24.68 9.37
N VAL A 547 8.30 24.08 8.38
CA VAL A 547 7.41 22.92 8.55
C VAL A 547 7.82 21.73 7.68
N PRO A 548 9.13 21.42 7.49
CA PRO A 548 9.52 20.29 6.67
C PRO A 548 9.01 18.98 7.26
N VAL A 549 8.69 18.04 6.35
CA VAL A 549 8.27 16.69 6.68
C VAL A 549 9.38 15.69 6.37
N GLY A 550 9.47 14.59 7.12
CA GLY A 550 10.47 13.54 6.90
C GLY A 550 10.98 12.96 8.22
N PHE A 551 11.99 12.10 8.12
CA PHE A 551 12.52 11.34 9.27
C PHE A 551 13.98 11.70 9.62
N VAL A 552 14.74 12.25 8.67
CA VAL A 552 16.17 12.53 8.88
C VAL A 552 16.38 14.01 9.16
N ASN A 553 16.88 14.32 10.35
CA ASN A 553 17.21 15.68 10.81
C ASN A 553 16.04 16.69 10.84
N VAL A 554 14.79 16.25 10.76
CA VAL A 554 13.62 17.16 10.72
C VAL A 554 13.43 17.88 12.04
N GLU A 555 13.41 17.15 13.16
CA GLU A 555 13.27 17.74 14.51
C GLU A 555 14.43 18.67 14.82
N VAL A 556 15.66 18.17 14.61
CA VAL A 556 16.88 18.97 14.86
C VAL A 556 16.89 20.26 14.05
N ALA A 557 16.52 20.20 12.76
CA ALA A 557 16.49 21.38 11.90
C ALA A 557 15.45 22.42 12.36
N LYS A 558 14.28 21.97 12.86
CA LYS A 558 13.25 22.84 13.42
C LYS A 558 13.73 23.49 14.73
N GLU A 559 14.30 22.70 15.63
CA GLU A 559 14.85 23.20 16.89
C GLU A 559 15.95 24.23 16.68
N MET A 560 16.86 23.99 15.73
CA MET A 560 17.90 24.94 15.38
C MET A 560 17.31 26.31 14.99
N ILE A 561 16.26 26.34 14.17
CA ILE A 561 15.60 27.61 13.78
C ILE A 561 14.89 28.26 14.95
N LEU A 562 14.21 27.49 15.81
CA LEU A 562 13.54 28.02 17.00
C LEU A 562 14.51 28.71 17.98
N HIS A 563 15.79 28.38 17.95
CA HIS A 563 16.83 29.01 18.77
C HIS A 563 17.40 30.28 18.13
N THR A 564 16.93 30.70 16.95
CA THR A 564 17.34 31.97 16.34
C THR A 564 16.41 33.09 16.80
N ASP A 565 16.86 34.34 16.58
CA ASP A 565 16.05 35.53 16.85
C ASP A 565 15.26 35.99 15.60
N VAL A 566 15.12 35.11 14.60
CA VAL A 566 14.31 35.34 13.38
C VAL A 566 12.87 34.89 13.66
N PRO A 567 11.86 35.75 13.40
CA PRO A 567 10.46 35.39 13.61
C PRO A 567 9.95 34.32 12.65
#